data_a5acdd0f1f3f7d8f11e9a1481472a1b3
#
_entry.id   a5acdd0f1f3f7d8f11e9a1481472a1b3
#
_cell.length_a   1.000
_cell.length_b   1.000
_cell.length_c   1.000
_cell.angle_alpha   90.00
_cell.angle_beta   90.00
_cell.angle_gamma   90.00
#
_symmetry.space_group_name_H-M   'P 1'
#
loop_
_entity.id
_entity.type
_entity.pdbx_description
1 polymer ?
#
loop_
_entity_poly.entity_id
_entity_poly.type
_entity_poly.pdbx_seq_one_letter_code
_entity_poly.pdbx_strand_id
1 'polypeptide(L)'
;MNKLTKIGLTALAGSLISVSAHAGSMSVSGGATLSISDADVDNTQGSTAEGNTWSMGDSLTFTGSGDMDNGMSISVSFEVDNDDVGGGNVYDSHSMTLDTNGMGTITFAGHGGDSAMSAIDDKTPNAYEESWDGVAEADEETLVGGSSGDNMFTYKSPDIGGAVVTIGYLPGGNAKTTTGSYMDFAVAITPDAVEGLTLGFGMGESEETAGSTVDEQALYALYSYGSLTVGYQMNEADGPASSDDVEFTAFGVSYAVSDDITIAYNQSTSDMASETNDQEATGFSASFTSGGITVAGMMNSVDNVSHQTDDAEGYEINFSFAF
;
A
#
# COMPACT_ATOMS: atom_id res chain seq x y z
N MET A 1 -0.54 -31.38 17.47
CA MET A 1 0.39 -31.58 16.32
C MET A 1 1.01 -32.95 16.39
N ASN A 2 0.84 -33.75 15.38
CA ASN A 2 1.40 -35.10 15.31
C ASN A 2 2.92 -35.08 15.18
N LYS A 3 3.63 -36.06 15.76
CA LYS A 3 5.10 -36.17 15.70
C LYS A 3 5.66 -36.15 14.27
N LEU A 4 4.89 -36.63 13.29
CA LEU A 4 5.21 -36.60 11.85
C LEU A 4 5.24 -35.17 11.27
N THR A 5 4.32 -34.29 11.69
CA THR A 5 4.29 -32.89 11.24
C THR A 5 5.49 -32.11 11.77
N LYS A 6 5.92 -32.36 13.02
CA LYS A 6 7.13 -31.75 13.58
C LYS A 6 8.42 -32.22 12.88
N ILE A 7 8.48 -33.50 12.48
CA ILE A 7 9.63 -34.05 11.75
C ILE A 7 9.67 -33.47 10.31
N GLY A 8 8.52 -33.28 9.65
CA GLY A 8 8.43 -32.66 8.33
C GLY A 8 8.91 -31.21 8.32
N LEU A 9 8.47 -30.40 9.29
CA LEU A 9 8.86 -29.00 9.40
C LEU A 9 10.36 -28.85 9.73
N THR A 10 10.89 -29.72 10.62
CA THR A 10 12.31 -29.71 10.98
C THR A 10 13.19 -30.20 9.85
N ALA A 11 12.73 -31.15 9.04
CA ALA A 11 13.44 -31.62 7.85
C ALA A 11 13.47 -30.56 6.74
N LEU A 12 12.37 -29.82 6.53
CA LEU A 12 12.32 -28.73 5.57
C LEU A 12 13.24 -27.57 6.01
N ALA A 13 13.18 -27.17 7.27
CA ALA A 13 14.10 -26.17 7.82
C ALA A 13 15.57 -26.64 7.76
N GLY A 14 15.84 -27.92 8.04
CA GLY A 14 17.19 -28.48 7.97
C GLY A 14 17.71 -28.63 6.53
N SER A 15 16.86 -28.88 5.52
CA SER A 15 17.28 -28.94 4.12
C SER A 15 17.59 -27.58 3.51
N LEU A 16 16.96 -26.52 4.01
CA LEU A 16 17.26 -25.14 3.62
C LEU A 16 18.60 -24.62 4.17
N ILE A 17 19.08 -25.17 5.29
CA ILE A 17 20.37 -24.81 5.92
C ILE A 17 21.57 -25.53 5.27
N SER A 18 21.37 -26.58 4.49
CA SER A 18 22.44 -27.46 4.00
C SER A 18 23.01 -27.12 2.61
N VAL A 19 22.66 -25.98 2.01
CA VAL A 19 23.27 -25.55 0.74
C VAL A 19 24.52 -24.75 1.06
N SER A 20 25.66 -25.39 0.97
CA SER A 20 26.98 -24.87 1.33
C SER A 20 27.45 -23.68 0.49
N ALA A 21 28.06 -22.74 1.19
CA ALA A 21 29.21 -21.95 0.79
C ALA A 21 29.08 -21.11 -0.52
N HIS A 22 28.42 -20.05 -0.47
CA HIS A 22 28.08 -18.90 -1.30
C HIS A 22 26.58 -18.67 -1.49
N ALA A 23 25.75 -19.52 -0.93
CA ALA A 23 24.32 -19.25 -0.81
C ALA A 23 24.13 -18.23 0.33
N GLY A 24 23.58 -17.08 0.01
CA GLY A 24 23.14 -16.09 0.98
C GLY A 24 22.13 -16.67 2.00
N SER A 25 21.73 -15.86 2.95
CA SER A 25 20.69 -16.23 3.90
C SER A 25 19.35 -16.42 3.19
N MET A 26 18.53 -17.37 3.67
CA MET A 26 17.13 -17.48 3.28
C MET A 26 16.26 -17.41 4.53
N SER A 27 15.19 -16.63 4.47
CA SER A 27 14.17 -16.53 5.50
C SER A 27 12.79 -16.76 4.92
N VAL A 28 11.88 -17.21 5.78
CA VAL A 28 10.44 -17.34 5.47
C VAL A 28 9.70 -16.63 6.59
N SER A 29 8.80 -15.75 6.22
CA SER A 29 7.84 -15.09 7.11
C SER A 29 6.44 -15.26 6.54
N GLY A 30 5.43 -15.01 7.34
CA GLY A 30 4.07 -15.10 6.86
C GLY A 30 3.08 -14.53 7.85
N GLY A 31 1.86 -14.43 7.41
CA GLY A 31 0.73 -13.96 8.20
C GLY A 31 -0.56 -14.67 7.85
N ALA A 32 -1.52 -14.51 8.71
CA ALA A 32 -2.90 -14.90 8.47
C ALA A 32 -3.82 -13.88 9.11
N THR A 33 -4.90 -13.57 8.43
CA THR A 33 -5.94 -12.65 8.89
C THR A 33 -7.29 -13.35 8.91
N LEU A 34 -8.14 -12.94 9.83
CA LEU A 34 -9.55 -13.31 9.87
C LEU A 34 -10.36 -12.03 10.02
N SER A 35 -11.17 -11.72 9.03
CA SER A 35 -12.02 -10.54 9.03
C SER A 35 -13.49 -10.89 9.20
N ILE A 36 -14.22 -10.00 9.83
CA ILE A 36 -15.67 -9.94 9.82
C ILE A 36 -16.09 -8.53 9.44
N SER A 37 -16.92 -8.42 8.42
CA SER A 37 -17.37 -7.14 7.88
C SER A 37 -18.83 -7.15 7.50
N ASP A 38 -19.42 -5.97 7.43
CA ASP A 38 -20.76 -5.70 6.93
C ASP A 38 -20.80 -4.30 6.33
N ALA A 39 -21.41 -4.17 5.16
CA ALA A 39 -21.63 -2.89 4.51
C ALA A 39 -23.09 -2.77 4.07
N ASP A 40 -23.68 -1.61 4.27
CA ASP A 40 -24.99 -1.21 3.78
C ASP A 40 -24.82 -0.11 2.74
N VAL A 41 -25.24 -0.37 1.52
CA VAL A 41 -25.22 0.60 0.41
C VAL A 41 -26.65 1.00 0.12
N ASP A 42 -26.99 2.26 0.37
CA ASP A 42 -28.32 2.82 0.07
C ASP A 42 -28.45 3.06 -1.45
N ASN A 43 -28.43 1.98 -2.22
CA ASN A 43 -28.65 2.07 -3.65
C ASN A 43 -30.04 1.56 -4.07
N THR A 44 -30.61 2.22 -5.05
CA THR A 44 -31.90 1.84 -5.65
C THR A 44 -31.84 0.54 -6.47
N GLN A 45 -30.68 -0.11 -6.56
CA GLN A 45 -30.43 -1.32 -7.35
C GLN A 45 -30.52 -2.61 -6.53
N GLY A 46 -30.81 -2.54 -5.23
CA GLY A 46 -31.10 -3.69 -4.39
C GLY A 46 -29.90 -4.58 -4.15
N SER A 47 -29.07 -4.25 -3.19
CA SER A 47 -28.12 -5.21 -2.62
C SER A 47 -28.87 -6.45 -2.11
N THR A 48 -28.44 -7.62 -2.50
CA THR A 48 -29.10 -8.89 -2.19
C THR A 48 -28.42 -9.67 -1.08
N ALA A 49 -27.37 -9.14 -0.47
CA ALA A 49 -26.63 -9.80 0.60
C ALA A 49 -26.73 -8.96 1.89
N GLU A 50 -27.68 -9.30 2.76
CA GLU A 50 -27.71 -8.76 4.11
C GLU A 50 -26.93 -9.68 5.04
N GLY A 51 -26.08 -9.11 5.91
CA GLY A 51 -25.44 -9.80 7.02
C GLY A 51 -23.92 -9.93 6.90
N ASN A 52 -23.30 -10.23 8.04
CA ASN A 52 -21.85 -10.25 8.18
C ASN A 52 -21.16 -11.22 7.23
N THR A 53 -20.13 -10.75 6.56
CA THR A 53 -19.22 -11.56 5.75
C THR A 53 -18.00 -11.94 6.59
N TRP A 54 -17.54 -13.18 6.43
CA TRP A 54 -16.30 -13.64 7.03
C TRP A 54 -15.31 -13.96 5.91
N SER A 55 -14.10 -13.47 6.04
CA SER A 55 -13.00 -13.76 5.11
C SER A 55 -11.73 -14.16 5.86
N MET A 56 -10.84 -14.82 5.18
CA MET A 56 -9.54 -15.22 5.69
C MET A 56 -8.49 -14.97 4.60
N GLY A 57 -7.52 -14.12 4.91
CA GLY A 57 -6.32 -13.94 4.11
C GLY A 57 -5.13 -14.68 4.71
N ASP A 58 -4.19 -15.08 3.89
CA ASP A 58 -2.91 -15.65 4.31
C ASP A 58 -1.81 -15.35 3.28
N SER A 59 -0.59 -15.13 3.74
CA SER A 59 0.56 -14.96 2.87
C SER A 59 1.81 -15.65 3.42
N LEU A 60 2.72 -16.01 2.51
CA LEU A 60 4.06 -16.52 2.80
C LEU A 60 5.08 -15.81 1.92
N THR A 61 6.00 -15.11 2.55
CA THR A 61 7.12 -14.43 1.87
C THR A 61 8.42 -15.21 2.06
N PHE A 62 9.08 -15.52 0.96
CA PHE A 62 10.41 -16.12 0.92
C PHE A 62 11.42 -15.05 0.51
N THR A 63 12.41 -14.78 1.36
CA THR A 63 13.47 -13.81 1.07
C THR A 63 14.81 -14.51 1.03
N GLY A 64 15.56 -14.30 -0.04
CA GLY A 64 16.95 -14.75 -0.19
C GLY A 64 17.89 -13.56 -0.33
N SER A 65 19.09 -13.62 0.25
CA SER A 65 20.07 -12.54 0.11
C SER A 65 21.51 -13.06 0.00
N GLY A 66 22.37 -12.30 -0.65
CA GLY A 66 23.80 -12.60 -0.79
C GLY A 66 24.63 -11.34 -0.94
N ASP A 67 25.84 -11.38 -0.38
CA ASP A 67 26.81 -10.28 -0.44
C ASP A 67 27.77 -10.47 -1.62
N MET A 68 28.19 -9.36 -2.23
CA MET A 68 29.19 -9.29 -3.25
C MET A 68 30.55 -8.84 -2.66
N ASP A 69 31.66 -9.23 -3.29
CA ASP A 69 33.01 -8.90 -2.84
C ASP A 69 33.31 -7.39 -2.77
N ASN A 70 32.53 -6.58 -3.49
CA ASN A 70 32.64 -5.12 -3.51
C ASN A 70 31.82 -4.41 -2.42
N GLY A 71 31.21 -5.16 -1.51
CA GLY A 71 30.36 -4.66 -0.42
C GLY A 71 28.92 -4.34 -0.82
N MET A 72 28.53 -4.56 -2.07
CA MET A 72 27.13 -4.54 -2.50
C MET A 72 26.43 -5.83 -2.06
N SER A 73 25.11 -5.78 -1.90
CA SER A 73 24.33 -6.99 -1.67
C SER A 73 23.12 -7.07 -2.60
N ILE A 74 22.68 -8.29 -2.85
CA ILE A 74 21.48 -8.58 -3.63
C ILE A 74 20.50 -9.34 -2.76
N SER A 75 19.22 -9.00 -2.86
CA SER A 75 18.14 -9.76 -2.26
C SER A 75 17.05 -10.05 -3.27
N VAL A 76 16.34 -11.15 -3.06
CA VAL A 76 15.15 -11.54 -3.83
C VAL A 76 14.02 -11.81 -2.86
N SER A 77 12.81 -11.42 -3.22
CA SER A 77 11.59 -11.68 -2.48
C SER A 77 10.55 -12.34 -3.38
N PHE A 78 9.83 -13.31 -2.84
CA PHE A 78 8.73 -14.00 -3.49
C PHE A 78 7.61 -14.13 -2.47
N GLU A 79 6.42 -13.63 -2.79
CA GLU A 79 5.23 -13.76 -1.97
C GLU A 79 4.24 -14.70 -2.63
N VAL A 80 3.63 -15.52 -1.82
CA VAL A 80 2.55 -16.44 -2.22
C VAL A 80 1.41 -16.19 -1.25
N ASP A 81 0.25 -15.89 -1.77
CA ASP A 81 -0.96 -15.72 -0.99
C ASP A 81 -2.13 -16.53 -1.55
N ASN A 82 -3.31 -16.39 -0.93
CA ASN A 82 -4.50 -17.15 -1.29
C ASN A 82 -5.30 -16.51 -2.44
N ASP A 83 -5.07 -15.26 -2.79
CA ASP A 83 -5.91 -14.53 -3.75
C ASP A 83 -5.57 -14.87 -5.20
N ASP A 84 -4.39 -15.44 -5.47
CA ASP A 84 -3.93 -15.84 -6.79
C ASP A 84 -4.52 -17.15 -7.34
N VAL A 85 -5.49 -17.77 -6.65
CA VAL A 85 -6.08 -19.05 -7.05
C VAL A 85 -7.02 -18.87 -8.26
N GLY A 86 -6.45 -18.63 -9.43
CA GLY A 86 -7.22 -18.56 -10.68
C GLY A 86 -6.61 -17.70 -11.79
N GLY A 87 -5.65 -16.84 -11.49
CA GLY A 87 -5.09 -15.85 -12.40
C GLY A 87 -3.89 -16.33 -13.25
N GLY A 88 -3.28 -17.47 -12.93
CA GLY A 88 -2.12 -18.00 -13.66
C GLY A 88 -0.76 -17.53 -13.16
N ASN A 89 -0.67 -16.62 -12.23
CA ASN A 89 0.54 -16.28 -11.49
C ASN A 89 0.64 -17.17 -10.23
N VAL A 90 1.86 -17.61 -9.90
CA VAL A 90 2.12 -18.42 -8.70
C VAL A 90 2.50 -17.53 -7.53
N TYR A 91 2.91 -16.29 -7.82
CA TYR A 91 3.36 -15.31 -6.86
C TYR A 91 2.45 -14.08 -6.91
N ASP A 92 2.00 -13.62 -5.75
CA ASP A 92 1.36 -12.33 -5.59
C ASP A 92 2.36 -11.21 -5.92
N SER A 93 3.55 -11.30 -5.37
CA SER A 93 4.63 -10.38 -5.72
C SER A 93 5.98 -11.09 -5.85
N HIS A 94 6.87 -10.53 -6.67
CA HIS A 94 8.26 -10.94 -6.69
C HIS A 94 9.19 -9.81 -7.14
N SER A 95 10.32 -9.69 -6.46
CA SER A 95 11.28 -8.62 -6.73
C SER A 95 12.73 -9.03 -6.50
N MET A 96 13.64 -8.26 -7.09
CA MET A 96 15.06 -8.32 -6.87
C MET A 96 15.59 -6.92 -6.53
N THR A 97 16.29 -6.79 -5.41
CA THR A 97 16.85 -5.52 -4.94
C THR A 97 18.37 -5.61 -4.86
N LEU A 98 19.04 -4.64 -5.47
CA LEU A 98 20.47 -4.40 -5.36
C LEU A 98 20.72 -3.25 -4.38
N ASP A 99 21.35 -3.53 -3.24
CA ASP A 99 21.92 -2.49 -2.36
C ASP A 99 23.32 -2.13 -2.89
N THR A 100 23.54 -0.87 -3.20
CA THR A 100 24.75 -0.35 -3.82
C THR A 100 25.84 0.07 -2.82
N ASN A 101 25.68 -0.32 -1.55
CA ASN A 101 26.63 0.00 -0.47
C ASN A 101 26.82 1.53 -0.27
N GLY A 102 25.72 2.20 0.04
CA GLY A 102 25.69 3.63 0.41
C GLY A 102 25.32 4.61 -0.71
N MET A 103 25.06 4.14 -1.92
CA MET A 103 24.49 4.97 -3.00
C MET A 103 23.01 4.71 -3.23
N GLY A 104 22.31 4.05 -2.30
CA GLY A 104 20.89 3.71 -2.39
C GLY A 104 20.64 2.30 -2.92
N THR A 105 19.39 2.00 -3.18
CA THR A 105 18.93 0.70 -3.65
C THR A 105 18.27 0.80 -5.02
N ILE A 106 18.42 -0.24 -5.83
CA ILE A 106 17.74 -0.42 -7.10
C ILE A 106 16.91 -1.68 -6.99
N THR A 107 15.60 -1.58 -7.14
CA THR A 107 14.67 -2.71 -7.14
C THR A 107 14.11 -2.91 -8.54
N PHE A 108 14.03 -4.16 -8.97
CA PHE A 108 13.23 -4.59 -10.10
C PHE A 108 12.13 -5.49 -9.57
N ALA A 109 10.88 -5.08 -9.70
CA ALA A 109 9.72 -5.87 -9.39
C ALA A 109 9.20 -6.53 -10.67
N GLY A 110 9.18 -7.83 -10.70
CA GLY A 110 8.64 -8.59 -11.83
C GLY A 110 7.11 -8.66 -11.80
N HIS A 111 6.53 -8.57 -10.61
CA HIS A 111 5.10 -8.48 -10.32
C HIS A 111 4.89 -7.77 -8.99
N GLY A 112 3.78 -7.04 -8.83
CA GLY A 112 3.47 -6.33 -7.59
C GLY A 112 4.50 -5.24 -7.25
N GLY A 113 4.91 -4.45 -8.23
CA GLY A 113 5.84 -3.34 -8.02
C GLY A 113 5.10 -2.03 -7.77
N ASP A 114 5.63 -1.22 -6.84
CA ASP A 114 5.13 0.11 -6.54
C ASP A 114 6.05 1.17 -7.09
N SER A 115 5.47 2.24 -7.63
CA SER A 115 6.20 3.41 -8.12
C SER A 115 6.68 4.30 -6.97
N ALA A 116 7.37 5.40 -7.30
CA ALA A 116 7.81 6.35 -6.29
C ALA A 116 6.63 7.11 -5.66
N MET A 117 5.61 7.45 -6.44
CA MET A 117 4.40 8.12 -5.97
C MET A 117 3.54 7.19 -5.12
N SER A 118 3.36 5.93 -5.48
CA SER A 118 2.65 4.94 -4.65
C SER A 118 3.20 4.79 -3.23
N ALA A 119 4.46 5.22 -3.03
CA ALA A 119 5.04 5.27 -1.69
C ALA A 119 4.62 6.50 -0.87
N ILE A 120 3.94 7.49 -1.46
CA ILE A 120 3.58 8.77 -0.82
C ILE A 120 2.13 9.21 -1.04
N ASP A 121 1.37 8.52 -1.86
CA ASP A 121 -0.01 8.86 -2.23
C ASP A 121 -1.03 8.54 -1.14
N ASP A 122 -0.64 7.72 -0.17
CA ASP A 122 -1.45 7.31 0.96
C ASP A 122 -0.66 7.48 2.27
N LYS A 123 -0.80 8.64 2.90
CA LYS A 123 -0.07 9.02 4.13
C LYS A 123 -0.95 9.62 5.21
N THR A 124 -2.25 9.44 5.12
CA THR A 124 -3.17 9.95 6.13
C THR A 124 -3.10 9.11 7.41
N PRO A 125 -2.99 9.71 8.61
CA PRO A 125 -2.91 8.96 9.86
C PRO A 125 -4.14 8.10 10.11
N ASN A 126 -3.94 6.81 10.34
CA ASN A 126 -4.97 5.83 10.65
C ASN A 126 -4.56 4.94 11.84
N ALA A 127 -5.41 4.03 12.27
CA ALA A 127 -5.12 2.99 13.25
C ALA A 127 -5.33 1.58 12.69
N TYR A 128 -5.97 1.48 11.52
CA TYR A 128 -6.22 0.24 10.77
C TYR A 128 -6.25 0.55 9.28
N GLU A 129 -7.36 1.00 8.73
CA GLU A 129 -7.53 1.41 7.34
C GLU A 129 -7.94 2.89 7.28
N GLU A 130 -7.76 3.53 6.14
CA GLU A 130 -8.26 4.85 5.83
C GLU A 130 -9.75 4.82 5.50
N SER A 131 -10.41 5.99 5.58
CA SER A 131 -11.86 6.09 5.37
C SER A 131 -12.32 5.66 3.99
N TRP A 132 -11.48 5.76 2.98
CA TRP A 132 -11.77 5.35 1.60
C TRP A 132 -11.49 3.87 1.33
N ASP A 133 -10.67 3.21 2.16
CA ASP A 133 -10.33 1.79 2.07
C ASP A 133 -11.21 0.91 2.97
N GLY A 134 -12.28 1.47 3.50
CA GLY A 134 -13.21 0.72 4.33
C GLY A 134 -14.16 -0.16 3.54
N VAL A 135 -14.94 -0.97 4.26
CA VAL A 135 -15.92 -1.91 3.68
C VAL A 135 -17.07 -1.20 2.95
N ALA A 136 -17.42 0.03 3.36
CA ALA A 136 -18.18 0.93 2.53
C ALA A 136 -17.22 1.48 1.48
N GLU A 137 -17.17 0.85 0.33
CA GLU A 137 -16.19 1.13 -0.71
C GLU A 137 -16.39 2.55 -1.26
N ALA A 138 -15.36 3.39 -1.11
CA ALA A 138 -15.15 4.51 -2.00
C ALA A 138 -14.63 3.98 -3.34
N ASP A 139 -14.96 4.63 -4.45
CA ASP A 139 -14.44 4.22 -5.76
C ASP A 139 -12.90 4.31 -5.75
N GLU A 140 -12.21 3.28 -6.20
CA GLU A 140 -10.73 3.24 -6.28
C GLU A 140 -10.15 4.32 -7.21
N GLU A 141 -10.93 4.84 -8.16
CA GLU A 141 -10.54 5.95 -9.03
C GLU A 141 -10.36 7.28 -8.28
N THR A 142 -10.64 7.30 -6.98
CA THR A 142 -10.55 8.50 -6.15
C THR A 142 -9.16 8.76 -5.58
N LEU A 143 -8.33 7.75 -5.45
CA LEU A 143 -6.95 7.89 -5.00
C LEU A 143 -6.03 8.08 -6.20
N VAL A 144 -5.60 9.30 -6.41
CA VAL A 144 -4.64 9.63 -7.45
C VAL A 144 -3.24 9.41 -6.91
N GLY A 145 -2.52 8.46 -7.43
CA GLY A 145 -1.14 8.30 -7.03
C GLY A 145 -0.43 7.11 -7.64
N GLY A 146 0.59 7.41 -8.42
CA GLY A 146 1.55 6.46 -8.87
C GLY A 146 1.03 5.34 -9.78
N SER A 147 1.87 4.39 -10.01
CA SER A 147 1.57 3.18 -10.80
C SER A 147 2.03 1.95 -10.04
N SER A 148 1.17 0.97 -9.96
CA SER A 148 1.55 -0.39 -9.58
C SER A 148 1.71 -1.22 -10.85
N GLY A 149 2.66 -2.14 -10.89
CA GLY A 149 2.76 -2.95 -12.08
C GLY A 149 3.91 -3.93 -12.14
N ASP A 150 3.86 -4.67 -13.26
CA ASP A 150 4.85 -5.70 -13.57
C ASP A 150 6.05 -5.08 -14.28
N ASN A 151 7.23 -5.58 -13.94
CA ASN A 151 8.50 -5.19 -14.58
C ASN A 151 8.92 -3.74 -14.35
N MET A 152 8.64 -3.25 -13.16
CA MET A 152 8.96 -1.89 -12.72
C MET A 152 10.37 -1.81 -12.10
N PHE A 153 11.07 -0.74 -12.40
CA PHE A 153 12.31 -0.35 -11.75
C PHE A 153 12.06 0.77 -10.75
N THR A 154 12.60 0.63 -9.54
CA THR A 154 12.56 1.68 -8.53
C THR A 154 13.97 1.92 -7.99
N TYR A 155 14.40 3.18 -7.94
CA TYR A 155 15.60 3.59 -7.23
C TYR A 155 15.22 4.40 -5.99
N LYS A 156 15.81 4.05 -4.84
CA LYS A 156 15.67 4.80 -3.60
C LYS A 156 17.04 5.27 -3.12
N SER A 157 17.21 6.58 -2.94
CA SER A 157 18.45 7.16 -2.44
C SER A 157 18.73 6.79 -0.99
N PRO A 158 19.97 6.89 -0.50
CA PRO A 158 20.21 6.98 0.93
C PRO A 158 19.57 8.25 1.50
N ASP A 159 19.48 8.33 2.83
CA ASP A 159 19.13 9.58 3.49
C ASP A 159 20.20 10.65 3.22
N ILE A 160 19.77 11.80 2.74
CA ILE A 160 20.61 12.95 2.39
C ILE A 160 20.18 14.14 3.26
N GLY A 161 20.56 14.12 4.55
CA GLY A 161 20.27 15.20 5.48
C GLY A 161 18.77 15.31 5.81
N GLY A 162 18.12 14.17 6.02
CA GLY A 162 16.69 14.06 6.32
C GLY A 162 15.80 13.96 5.06
N ALA A 163 16.38 13.95 3.86
CA ALA A 163 15.64 13.78 2.61
C ALA A 163 15.95 12.42 1.95
N VAL A 164 14.92 11.73 1.49
CA VAL A 164 15.01 10.51 0.68
C VAL A 164 14.30 10.75 -0.65
N VAL A 165 14.98 10.46 -1.74
CA VAL A 165 14.45 10.56 -3.10
C VAL A 165 14.17 9.15 -3.63
N THR A 166 12.99 8.93 -4.19
CA THR A 166 12.63 7.71 -4.90
C THR A 166 12.31 8.05 -6.35
N ILE A 167 12.67 7.18 -7.28
CA ILE A 167 12.37 7.32 -8.72
C ILE A 167 11.82 5.97 -9.17
N GLY A 168 10.65 5.98 -9.81
CA GLY A 168 10.03 4.82 -10.43
C GLY A 168 10.09 4.91 -11.96
N TYR A 169 10.18 3.75 -12.62
CA TYR A 169 10.14 3.65 -14.07
C TYR A 169 9.55 2.32 -14.52
N LEU A 170 8.48 2.39 -15.28
CA LEU A 170 7.85 1.26 -15.96
C LEU A 170 8.10 1.37 -17.47
N PRO A 171 8.90 0.46 -18.08
CA PRO A 171 9.17 0.51 -19.50
C PRO A 171 7.94 0.21 -20.36
N GLY A 172 7.63 1.04 -21.33
CA GLY A 172 6.48 0.89 -22.23
C GLY A 172 6.46 -0.40 -23.06
N GLY A 173 7.61 -1.05 -23.27
CA GLY A 173 7.69 -2.34 -23.96
C GLY A 173 7.11 -3.53 -23.17
N ASN A 174 6.91 -3.36 -21.86
CA ASN A 174 6.31 -4.34 -20.97
C ASN A 174 4.87 -3.94 -20.57
N ALA A 175 4.44 -2.75 -20.96
CA ALA A 175 3.11 -2.26 -20.66
C ALA A 175 2.04 -3.18 -21.27
N LYS A 176 1.01 -3.43 -20.51
CA LYS A 176 -0.21 -4.05 -21.02
C LYS A 176 -0.85 -3.10 -22.04
N THR A 177 -1.74 -3.62 -22.82
CA THR A 177 -2.35 -3.00 -24.03
C THR A 177 -3.02 -1.63 -23.85
N THR A 178 -3.02 -1.05 -22.66
CA THR A 178 -3.70 0.20 -22.32
C THR A 178 -2.76 1.30 -21.79
N THR A 179 -1.61 0.99 -21.26
CA THR A 179 -0.62 1.95 -20.74
C THR A 179 0.68 1.87 -21.52
N GLY A 180 1.26 3.00 -21.87
CA GLY A 180 2.59 3.12 -22.45
C GLY A 180 3.70 2.96 -21.40
N SER A 181 4.58 3.92 -21.28
CA SER A 181 5.56 3.99 -20.20
C SER A 181 5.01 4.80 -19.03
N TYR A 182 5.56 4.54 -17.84
CA TYR A 182 5.31 5.37 -16.65
C TYR A 182 6.66 5.78 -16.04
N MET A 183 6.74 7.01 -15.56
CA MET A 183 7.91 7.50 -14.84
C MET A 183 7.48 8.51 -13.78
N ASP A 184 8.01 8.35 -12.58
CA ASP A 184 7.74 9.25 -11.46
C ASP A 184 8.98 9.50 -10.60
N PHE A 185 8.85 10.47 -9.71
CA PHE A 185 9.75 10.64 -8.59
C PHE A 185 8.99 11.14 -7.35
N ALA A 186 9.51 10.80 -6.19
CA ALA A 186 9.02 11.30 -4.91
C ALA A 186 10.18 11.70 -4.00
N VAL A 187 9.93 12.70 -3.16
CA VAL A 187 10.85 13.16 -2.11
C VAL A 187 10.11 13.16 -0.78
N ALA A 188 10.62 12.42 0.19
CA ALA A 188 10.17 12.49 1.58
C ALA A 188 11.23 13.21 2.40
N ILE A 189 10.82 14.19 3.22
CA ILE A 189 11.71 15.05 4.00
C ILE A 189 11.28 15.02 5.46
N THR A 190 12.23 14.71 6.35
CA THR A 190 12.07 14.85 7.80
C THR A 190 13.07 15.91 8.29
N PRO A 191 12.66 17.20 8.36
CA PRO A 191 13.60 18.28 8.63
C PRO A 191 14.03 18.31 10.10
N ASP A 192 15.33 18.29 10.37
CA ASP A 192 15.90 18.38 11.74
C ASP A 192 15.43 19.63 12.52
N ALA A 193 15.05 20.70 11.80
CA ALA A 193 14.65 21.98 12.41
C ALA A 193 13.26 21.91 13.06
N VAL A 194 12.42 20.94 12.71
CA VAL A 194 11.06 20.77 13.24
C VAL A 194 10.86 19.29 13.58
N GLU A 195 11.09 18.97 14.84
CA GLU A 195 10.91 17.60 15.35
C GLU A 195 9.46 17.13 15.13
N GLY A 196 9.31 15.93 14.61
CA GLY A 196 8.02 15.30 14.34
C GLY A 196 7.35 15.70 13.02
N LEU A 197 7.94 16.62 12.23
CA LEU A 197 7.41 16.96 10.91
C LEU A 197 7.97 16.01 9.85
N THR A 198 7.09 15.50 8.99
CA THR A 198 7.44 14.80 7.75
C THR A 198 6.65 15.42 6.61
N LEU A 199 7.32 15.69 5.50
CA LEU A 199 6.73 16.23 4.29
C LEU A 199 7.05 15.30 3.14
N GLY A 200 6.12 15.15 2.21
CA GLY A 200 6.35 14.41 0.96
C GLY A 200 5.81 15.19 -0.22
N PHE A 201 6.46 15.00 -1.35
CA PHE A 201 6.05 15.53 -2.63
C PHE A 201 6.48 14.56 -3.72
N GLY A 202 5.62 14.33 -4.71
CA GLY A 202 5.91 13.51 -5.88
C GLY A 202 5.21 14.03 -7.12
N MET A 203 5.73 13.63 -8.26
CA MET A 203 5.15 13.86 -9.58
C MET A 203 5.40 12.63 -10.45
N GLY A 204 4.41 12.30 -11.29
CA GLY A 204 4.47 11.19 -12.24
C GLY A 204 3.89 11.59 -13.59
N GLU A 205 4.26 10.85 -14.62
CA GLU A 205 3.69 10.94 -15.96
C GLU A 205 3.43 9.52 -16.48
N SER A 206 2.20 9.27 -16.85
CA SER A 206 1.75 8.05 -17.52
C SER A 206 1.54 8.35 -19.00
N GLU A 207 2.15 7.55 -19.89
CA GLU A 207 1.90 7.59 -21.32
C GLU A 207 0.81 6.59 -21.67
N GLU A 208 -0.31 7.07 -22.18
CA GLU A 208 -1.39 6.21 -22.66
C GLU A 208 -1.17 5.74 -24.10
N THR A 209 -1.80 4.61 -24.48
CA THR A 209 -1.62 3.99 -25.81
C THR A 209 -2.01 4.86 -27.01
N ALA A 210 -2.66 5.98 -26.81
CA ALA A 210 -3.06 6.92 -27.86
C ALA A 210 -2.09 8.10 -28.02
N GLY A 211 -0.99 8.16 -27.28
CA GLY A 211 -0.06 9.29 -27.23
C GLY A 211 -0.61 10.47 -26.44
N SER A 212 -1.54 10.22 -25.55
CA SER A 212 -1.98 11.11 -24.49
C SER A 212 -1.24 10.79 -23.21
N THR A 213 -1.00 11.80 -22.37
CA THR A 213 -0.36 11.66 -21.06
C THR A 213 -1.34 12.02 -19.96
N VAL A 214 -1.17 11.39 -18.81
CA VAL A 214 -1.75 11.79 -17.53
C VAL A 214 -0.61 12.27 -16.66
N ASP A 215 -0.68 13.50 -16.18
CA ASP A 215 0.27 14.07 -15.24
C ASP A 215 -0.29 13.92 -13.83
N GLU A 216 0.51 13.39 -12.91
CA GLU A 216 0.11 13.11 -11.54
C GLU A 216 0.99 13.87 -10.55
N GLN A 217 0.43 14.30 -9.44
CA GLN A 217 1.19 14.83 -8.32
C GLN A 217 0.57 14.45 -6.98
N ALA A 218 1.43 14.27 -5.97
CA ALA A 218 1.04 14.01 -4.59
C ALA A 218 1.83 14.89 -3.62
N LEU A 219 1.16 15.33 -2.58
CA LEU A 219 1.74 16.13 -1.50
C LEU A 219 1.17 15.65 -0.17
N TYR A 220 2.02 15.46 0.84
CA TYR A 220 1.55 15.25 2.21
C TYR A 220 2.36 16.01 3.24
N ALA A 221 1.74 16.26 4.40
CA ALA A 221 2.39 16.77 5.59
C ALA A 221 1.88 16.00 6.82
N LEU A 222 2.79 15.41 7.59
CA LEU A 222 2.51 14.75 8.85
C LEU A 222 3.21 15.49 9.97
N TYR A 223 2.54 15.65 11.10
CA TYR A 223 3.14 16.20 12.31
C TYR A 223 2.81 15.34 13.52
N SER A 224 3.84 14.80 14.17
CA SER A 224 3.73 13.99 15.37
C SER A 224 4.21 14.76 16.59
N TYR A 225 3.39 14.83 17.63
CA TYR A 225 3.73 15.40 18.92
C TYR A 225 3.28 14.50 20.07
N GLY A 226 4.26 13.89 20.73
CA GLY A 226 3.99 12.86 21.74
C GLY A 226 3.24 11.69 21.15
N SER A 227 2.05 11.41 21.68
CA SER A 227 1.18 10.32 21.19
C SER A 227 0.22 10.73 20.06
N LEU A 228 0.22 11.99 19.64
CA LEU A 228 -0.69 12.53 18.63
C LEU A 228 0.05 12.65 17.29
N THR A 229 -0.58 12.18 16.21
CA THR A 229 -0.17 12.48 14.84
C THR A 229 -1.33 13.09 14.08
N VAL A 230 -1.07 14.17 13.36
CA VAL A 230 -2.02 14.80 12.45
C VAL A 230 -1.41 14.81 11.06
N GLY A 231 -2.24 14.66 10.03
CA GLY A 231 -1.80 14.61 8.65
C GLY A 231 -2.79 15.24 7.68
N TYR A 232 -2.25 15.76 6.61
CA TYR A 232 -2.99 16.25 5.45
C TYR A 232 -2.32 15.75 4.19
N GLN A 233 -3.12 15.39 3.21
CA GLN A 233 -2.68 14.88 1.93
C GLN A 233 -3.51 15.51 0.81
N MET A 234 -2.89 15.69 -0.35
CA MET A 234 -3.51 16.15 -1.57
C MET A 234 -2.84 15.45 -2.75
N ASN A 235 -3.64 14.84 -3.61
CA ASN A 235 -3.22 14.19 -4.83
C ASN A 235 -4.04 14.74 -5.99
N GLU A 236 -3.42 14.90 -7.15
CA GLU A 236 -4.06 15.41 -8.36
C GLU A 236 -3.63 14.54 -9.56
N ALA A 237 -4.56 14.27 -10.48
CA ALA A 237 -4.27 13.77 -11.80
C ALA A 237 -4.87 14.68 -12.84
N ASP A 238 -4.04 15.15 -13.77
CA ASP A 238 -4.45 15.92 -14.93
C ASP A 238 -4.50 14.99 -16.16
N GLY A 239 -5.71 14.66 -16.60
CA GLY A 239 -5.94 13.81 -17.75
C GLY A 239 -5.76 14.51 -19.09
N PRO A 240 -5.87 13.77 -20.22
CA PRO A 240 -5.75 14.35 -21.56
C PRO A 240 -6.81 15.40 -21.88
N ALA A 241 -7.93 15.38 -21.22
CA ALA A 241 -8.98 16.40 -21.28
C ALA A 241 -9.30 16.86 -19.86
N SER A 242 -9.64 18.12 -19.70
CA SER A 242 -9.99 18.67 -18.38
C SER A 242 -11.24 18.06 -17.73
N SER A 243 -11.95 17.18 -18.41
CA SER A 243 -13.00 16.33 -17.82
C SER A 243 -12.45 15.08 -17.13
N ASP A 244 -11.19 14.77 -17.34
CA ASP A 244 -10.54 13.57 -16.83
C ASP A 244 -9.70 13.91 -15.59
N ASP A 245 -9.72 15.21 -15.17
CA ASP A 245 -8.97 15.68 -14.01
C ASP A 245 -9.63 15.21 -12.71
N VAL A 246 -8.81 14.76 -11.77
CA VAL A 246 -9.22 14.29 -10.44
C VAL A 246 -8.40 15.00 -9.37
N GLU A 247 -9.04 15.53 -8.33
CA GLU A 247 -8.42 16.06 -7.12
C GLU A 247 -8.87 15.24 -5.92
N PHE A 248 -7.90 14.73 -5.16
CA PHE A 248 -8.14 14.00 -3.92
C PHE A 248 -7.49 14.72 -2.74
N THR A 249 -8.24 14.93 -1.66
CA THR A 249 -7.73 15.49 -0.42
C THR A 249 -8.10 14.62 0.77
N ALA A 250 -7.17 14.45 1.71
CA ALA A 250 -7.43 13.72 2.94
C ALA A 250 -6.82 14.40 4.16
N PHE A 251 -7.49 14.25 5.29
CA PHE A 251 -7.06 14.70 6.61
C PHE A 251 -7.24 13.58 7.62
N GLY A 252 -6.24 13.38 8.48
CA GLY A 252 -6.32 12.38 9.52
C GLY A 252 -5.69 12.80 10.84
N VAL A 253 -6.17 12.17 11.89
CA VAL A 253 -5.64 12.30 13.25
C VAL A 253 -5.57 10.92 13.87
N SER A 254 -4.40 10.52 14.37
CA SER A 254 -4.25 9.31 15.18
C SER A 254 -3.69 9.62 16.56
N TYR A 255 -4.08 8.81 17.55
CA TYR A 255 -3.64 8.95 18.93
C TYR A 255 -3.29 7.60 19.54
N ALA A 256 -2.03 7.43 19.93
CA ALA A 256 -1.57 6.27 20.70
C ALA A 256 -2.03 6.42 22.16
N VAL A 257 -3.11 5.74 22.52
CA VAL A 257 -3.68 5.71 23.89
C VAL A 257 -2.71 5.04 24.86
N SER A 258 -2.02 4.02 24.38
CA SER A 258 -0.93 3.30 25.07
C SER A 258 0.03 2.72 24.03
N ASP A 259 1.05 2.01 24.48
CA ASP A 259 1.98 1.29 23.59
C ASP A 259 1.30 0.21 22.74
N ASP A 260 0.13 -0.27 23.19
CA ASP A 260 -0.60 -1.37 22.55
C ASP A 260 -1.89 -0.92 21.84
N ILE A 261 -2.36 0.32 22.07
CA ILE A 261 -3.66 0.79 21.60
C ILE A 261 -3.53 2.10 20.83
N THR A 262 -4.00 2.13 19.60
CA THR A 262 -4.15 3.33 18.79
C THR A 262 -5.60 3.52 18.36
N ILE A 263 -6.03 4.76 18.29
CA ILE A 263 -7.32 5.18 17.73
C ILE A 263 -7.07 6.25 16.67
N ALA A 264 -7.90 6.33 15.64
CA ALA A 264 -7.78 7.34 14.62
C ALA A 264 -9.14 7.76 14.06
N TYR A 265 -9.15 8.94 13.48
CA TYR A 265 -10.21 9.49 12.65
C TYR A 265 -9.59 10.07 11.41
N ASN A 266 -10.17 9.80 10.25
CA ASN A 266 -9.80 10.43 8.99
C ASN A 266 -11.02 10.72 8.12
N GLN A 267 -10.81 11.59 7.15
CA GLN A 267 -11.78 11.93 6.12
C GLN A 267 -11.06 12.24 4.82
N SER A 268 -11.75 11.97 3.72
CA SER A 268 -11.28 12.32 2.38
C SER A 268 -12.39 12.94 1.55
N THR A 269 -12.00 13.65 0.51
CA THR A 269 -12.88 14.17 -0.54
C THR A 269 -12.19 13.90 -1.87
N SER A 270 -12.93 13.35 -2.81
CA SER A 270 -12.53 13.21 -4.20
C SER A 270 -13.46 14.03 -5.07
N ASP A 271 -12.88 14.93 -5.87
CA ASP A 271 -13.53 15.73 -6.90
C ASP A 271 -13.09 15.21 -8.28
N MET A 272 -14.03 14.79 -9.10
CA MET A 272 -13.81 14.35 -10.47
C MET A 272 -14.48 15.35 -11.41
N ALA A 273 -13.70 16.01 -12.26
CA ALA A 273 -14.17 17.11 -13.12
C ALA A 273 -15.30 16.73 -14.08
N SER A 274 -15.47 15.45 -14.40
CA SER A 274 -16.59 14.93 -15.21
C SER A 274 -17.90 14.79 -14.42
N GLU A 275 -17.84 14.76 -13.10
CA GLU A 275 -18.95 14.44 -12.22
C GLU A 275 -19.54 15.71 -11.56
N THR A 276 -20.67 15.59 -10.91
CA THR A 276 -21.35 16.75 -10.29
C THR A 276 -21.23 16.74 -8.78
N ASN A 277 -21.07 15.57 -8.19
CA ASN A 277 -20.99 15.38 -6.74
C ASN A 277 -19.56 14.99 -6.39
N ASP A 278 -19.03 15.57 -5.35
CA ASP A 278 -17.78 15.09 -4.75
C ASP A 278 -18.10 13.85 -3.92
N GLN A 279 -17.25 12.84 -3.98
CA GLN A 279 -17.33 11.70 -3.08
C GLN A 279 -16.62 12.06 -1.77
N GLU A 280 -17.30 11.90 -0.64
CA GLU A 280 -16.73 12.17 0.69
C GLU A 280 -16.71 10.87 1.51
N ALA A 281 -15.55 10.53 2.09
CA ALA A 281 -15.44 9.41 3.00
C ALA A 281 -14.99 9.86 4.39
N THR A 282 -15.59 9.27 5.43
CA THR A 282 -15.21 9.48 6.84
C THR A 282 -15.00 8.14 7.52
N GLY A 283 -13.96 8.04 8.35
CA GLY A 283 -13.64 6.80 9.05
C GLY A 283 -13.19 7.01 10.49
N PHE A 284 -13.55 6.07 11.34
CA PHE A 284 -13.02 5.93 12.68
C PHE A 284 -12.43 4.54 12.84
N SER A 285 -11.14 4.44 13.17
CA SER A 285 -10.43 3.17 13.33
C SER A 285 -9.79 3.03 14.70
N ALA A 286 -9.56 1.79 15.11
CA ALA A 286 -8.86 1.45 16.33
C ALA A 286 -8.09 0.15 16.17
N SER A 287 -6.93 0.04 16.83
CA SER A 287 -6.14 -1.18 16.89
C SER A 287 -5.65 -1.49 18.30
N PHE A 288 -5.50 -2.79 18.57
CA PHE A 288 -4.90 -3.33 19.78
C PHE A 288 -3.94 -4.46 19.40
N THR A 289 -2.66 -4.30 19.76
CA THR A 289 -1.61 -5.30 19.49
C THR A 289 -1.11 -5.89 20.80
N SER A 290 -1.07 -7.22 20.88
CA SER A 290 -0.51 -7.94 22.04
C SER A 290 0.28 -9.17 21.59
N GLY A 291 1.58 -9.12 21.76
CA GLY A 291 2.48 -10.17 21.27
C GLY A 291 2.47 -10.20 19.71
N GLY A 292 2.23 -11.37 19.12
CA GLY A 292 2.14 -11.53 17.65
C GLY A 292 0.72 -11.41 17.08
N ILE A 293 -0.23 -10.88 17.86
CA ILE A 293 -1.63 -10.76 17.44
C ILE A 293 -2.04 -9.30 17.46
N THR A 294 -2.68 -8.84 16.38
CA THR A 294 -3.34 -7.54 16.34
C THR A 294 -4.84 -7.76 16.12
N VAL A 295 -5.64 -7.02 16.87
CA VAL A 295 -7.08 -6.87 16.63
C VAL A 295 -7.31 -5.43 16.25
N ALA A 296 -7.80 -5.19 15.05
CA ALA A 296 -8.06 -3.86 14.55
C ALA A 296 -9.46 -3.80 13.94
N GLY A 297 -9.97 -2.62 13.74
CA GLY A 297 -11.24 -2.45 13.06
C GLY A 297 -11.53 -1.00 12.79
N MET A 298 -12.46 -0.79 11.88
CA MET A 298 -12.96 0.51 11.50
C MET A 298 -14.44 0.52 11.28
N MET A 299 -14.99 1.72 11.28
CA MET A 299 -16.31 2.07 10.76
C MET A 299 -16.11 3.23 9.79
N ASN A 300 -16.66 3.12 8.58
CA ASN A 300 -16.63 4.19 7.61
C ASN A 300 -18.00 4.50 7.04
N SER A 301 -18.14 5.70 6.52
CA SER A 301 -19.28 6.19 5.76
C SER A 301 -18.76 6.90 4.52
N VAL A 302 -19.39 6.63 3.39
CA VAL A 302 -19.08 7.26 2.11
C VAL A 302 -20.35 7.89 1.58
N ASP A 303 -20.31 9.20 1.38
CA ASP A 303 -21.37 9.96 0.75
C ASP A 303 -21.06 10.11 -0.74
N ASN A 304 -22.06 10.01 -1.60
CA ASN A 304 -21.96 10.07 -3.06
C ASN A 304 -21.00 9.01 -3.64
N VAL A 305 -21.18 7.74 -3.29
CA VAL A 305 -20.37 6.62 -3.79
C VAL A 305 -20.26 6.67 -5.32
N SER A 306 -19.03 6.56 -5.84
CA SER A 306 -18.74 6.68 -7.27
C SER A 306 -19.25 7.99 -7.86
N HIS A 307 -19.21 9.09 -7.09
CA HIS A 307 -19.71 10.42 -7.44
C HIS A 307 -21.22 10.46 -7.78
N GLN A 308 -21.96 9.42 -7.44
CA GLN A 308 -23.42 9.35 -7.60
C GLN A 308 -24.11 9.93 -6.35
N THR A 309 -25.41 9.75 -6.20
CA THR A 309 -26.19 10.21 -5.04
C THR A 309 -26.41 9.11 -4.00
N ASP A 310 -25.76 7.99 -4.16
CA ASP A 310 -25.90 6.83 -3.29
C ASP A 310 -24.85 6.94 -2.15
N ASP A 311 -25.25 6.57 -0.93
CA ASP A 311 -24.40 6.60 0.25
C ASP A 311 -24.15 5.17 0.73
N ALA A 312 -23.03 4.94 1.41
CA ALA A 312 -22.69 3.66 2.00
C ALA A 312 -22.14 3.82 3.42
N GLU A 313 -22.43 2.84 4.26
CA GLU A 313 -21.84 2.73 5.60
C GLU A 313 -21.36 1.29 5.83
N GLY A 314 -20.23 1.13 6.52
CA GLY A 314 -19.72 -0.19 6.81
C GLY A 314 -18.84 -0.26 8.04
N TYR A 315 -18.57 -1.49 8.47
CA TYR A 315 -17.57 -1.76 9.50
C TYR A 315 -16.81 -3.05 9.20
N GLU A 316 -15.58 -3.10 9.67
CA GLU A 316 -14.75 -4.29 9.68
C GLU A 316 -14.05 -4.47 11.02
N ILE A 317 -13.88 -5.74 11.41
CA ILE A 317 -13.02 -6.15 12.51
C ILE A 317 -12.09 -7.23 11.98
N ASN A 318 -10.80 -6.99 12.11
CA ASN A 318 -9.73 -7.86 11.62
C ASN A 318 -8.91 -8.42 12.79
N PHE A 319 -8.57 -9.70 12.70
CA PHE A 319 -7.67 -10.40 13.59
C PHE A 319 -6.47 -10.86 12.78
N SER A 320 -5.31 -10.27 12.99
CA SER A 320 -4.09 -10.60 12.27
C SER A 320 -3.06 -11.29 13.16
N PHE A 321 -2.34 -12.25 12.58
CA PHE A 321 -1.25 -12.97 13.21
C PHE A 321 -0.08 -13.08 12.24
N ALA A 322 1.10 -12.60 12.66
CA ALA A 322 2.35 -12.70 11.91
C ALA A 322 3.34 -13.66 12.57
N PHE A 323 4.12 -14.40 11.78
CA PHE A 323 5.13 -15.38 12.23
C PHE A 323 6.36 -15.44 11.32
#